data_f5e82e231e2be0d5cc7c8c36292a0476
#
_entry.id   f5e82e231e2be0d5cc7c8c36292a0476
#
_cell.length_a   1.000
_cell.length_b   1.000
_cell.length_c   1.000
_cell.angle_alpha   90.00
_cell.angle_beta   90.00
_cell.angle_gamma   90.00
#
_symmetry.space_group_name_H-M   'P 1'
#
loop_
_entity.id
_entity.type
_entity.pdbx_description
1 polymer ?
#
loop_
_entity_poly.entity_id
_entity_poly.type
_entity_poly.pdbx_seq_one_letter_code
_entity_poly.pdbx_strand_id
1 'polypeptide(L)'
;WTAEMKAKASICISEDDTLIESLEIAKGRIQIMIDKGMDNDKHVLQGLINKADKRIVEIKTGDKPALTPDANAKYYAEVVIDLDIVAEPMIADPDVNNADVSKRYTHDTIRPLSFYGGTKKVDLGFVGSCMVHKGDMKILAQMLKNIEAQNGKVEFKAPLVVAPPTYNIVDELKAEGDWAVLQKYSGFEFDDNAPKGVARTGYEKMLYLERPGCNLCMGNQEKAAKGDTVMATSTRLFQGRVVEDTDEKKGESLLSSTPVVVLSTILGRTPTMEE
;
A
#
# COMPACT_ATOMS: atom_id res chain seq x y z
N TRP A 1 0.62 9.76 -6.57
CA TRP A 1 -0.83 10.13 -6.67
C TRP A 1 -1.16 10.79 -7.99
N THR A 2 -0.45 11.87 -8.38
CA THR A 2 -0.75 12.60 -9.64
C THR A 2 -0.74 11.69 -10.87
N ALA A 3 0.24 10.79 -10.96
CA ALA A 3 0.36 9.84 -12.07
C ALA A 3 -0.78 8.80 -12.06
N GLU A 4 -1.15 8.31 -10.88
CA GLU A 4 -2.24 7.33 -10.70
C GLU A 4 -3.60 7.94 -11.07
N MET A 5 -3.81 9.20 -10.76
CA MET A 5 -5.02 9.95 -11.15
C MET A 5 -4.99 10.43 -12.60
N LYS A 6 -3.91 10.15 -13.36
CA LYS A 6 -3.69 10.68 -14.71
C LYS A 6 -3.76 12.21 -14.79
N ALA A 7 -3.48 12.89 -13.67
CA ALA A 7 -3.47 14.34 -13.61
C ALA A 7 -2.11 14.89 -14.04
N LYS A 8 -2.09 16.10 -14.61
CA LYS A 8 -0.84 16.79 -14.97
C LYS A 8 -0.12 17.34 -13.76
N ALA A 9 -0.89 17.75 -12.75
CA ALA A 9 -0.37 18.24 -11.46
C ALA A 9 -1.42 18.02 -10.38
N SER A 10 -1.00 17.96 -9.12
CA SER A 10 -1.88 17.95 -7.97
C SER A 10 -1.29 18.82 -6.86
N ILE A 11 -2.16 19.48 -6.11
CA ILE A 11 -1.80 20.23 -4.91
C ILE A 11 -2.66 19.65 -3.78
N CYS A 12 -1.99 19.08 -2.78
CA CYS A 12 -2.65 18.63 -1.56
C CYS A 12 -2.63 19.78 -0.56
N ILE A 13 -3.82 20.17 -0.10
CA ILE A 13 -3.98 21.19 0.92
C ILE A 13 -4.02 20.48 2.27
N SER A 14 -3.27 21.01 3.23
CA SER A 14 -3.24 20.52 4.60
C SER A 14 -3.52 21.67 5.55
N GLU A 15 -4.16 21.39 6.67
CA GLU A 15 -4.25 22.33 7.78
C GLU A 15 -2.87 22.56 8.40
N ASP A 16 -2.67 23.72 9.04
CA ASP A 16 -1.40 24.12 9.64
C ASP A 16 -0.89 23.07 10.64
N ASP A 17 -1.75 22.56 11.53
CA ASP A 17 -1.37 21.55 12.52
C ASP A 17 -0.94 20.23 11.87
N THR A 18 -1.68 19.77 10.86
CA THR A 18 -1.33 18.56 10.10
C THR A 18 0.01 18.69 9.38
N LEU A 19 0.29 19.89 8.84
CA LEU A 19 1.57 20.15 8.18
C LEU A 19 2.72 20.19 9.18
N ILE A 20 2.51 20.82 10.36
CA ILE A 20 3.50 20.84 11.46
C ILE A 20 3.81 19.42 11.91
N GLU A 21 2.79 18.60 12.19
CA GLU A 21 2.98 17.19 12.58
C GLU A 21 3.78 16.40 11.54
N SER A 22 3.45 16.55 10.27
CA SER A 22 4.16 15.92 9.16
C SER A 22 5.63 16.32 9.09
N LEU A 23 5.94 17.61 9.34
CA LEU A 23 7.31 18.11 9.39
C LEU A 23 8.08 17.58 10.60
N GLU A 24 7.46 17.47 11.77
CA GLU A 24 8.10 16.90 12.98
C GLU A 24 8.41 15.41 12.78
N ILE A 25 7.49 14.64 12.18
CA ILE A 25 7.73 13.24 11.83
C ILE A 25 8.91 13.12 10.84
N ALA A 26 8.94 13.96 9.81
CA ALA A 26 10.02 13.98 8.82
C ALA A 26 11.38 14.29 9.48
N LYS A 27 11.44 15.25 10.39
CA LYS A 27 12.65 15.59 11.16
C LYS A 27 13.14 14.41 11.98
N GLY A 28 12.22 13.75 12.72
CA GLY A 28 12.57 12.56 13.51
C GLY A 28 13.18 11.45 12.64
N ARG A 29 12.61 11.18 11.47
CA ARG A 29 13.15 10.20 10.52
C ARG A 29 14.52 10.59 9.98
N ILE A 30 14.72 11.87 9.63
CA ILE A 30 16.01 12.38 9.17
C ILE A 30 17.06 12.26 10.28
N GLN A 31 16.70 12.56 11.53
CA GLN A 31 17.61 12.42 12.66
C GLN A 31 18.06 10.96 12.85
N ILE A 32 17.14 10.00 12.76
CA ILE A 32 17.48 8.57 12.79
C ILE A 32 18.46 8.19 11.68
N MET A 33 18.32 8.75 10.48
CA MET A 33 19.27 8.52 9.37
C MET A 33 20.66 9.06 9.70
N ILE A 34 20.75 10.25 10.28
CA ILE A 34 22.00 10.85 10.72
C ILE A 34 22.67 9.98 11.81
N ASP A 35 21.90 9.56 12.83
CA ASP A 35 22.39 8.76 13.95
C ASP A 35 22.89 7.39 13.50
N LYS A 36 22.28 6.79 12.49
CA LYS A 36 22.72 5.53 11.86
C LYS A 36 23.92 5.67 10.90
N GLY A 37 24.42 6.89 10.72
CA GLY A 37 25.54 7.14 9.80
C GLY A 37 25.19 6.88 8.33
N MET A 38 23.90 6.93 7.96
CA MET A 38 23.44 6.73 6.57
C MET A 38 23.74 7.94 5.68
N ASP A 39 24.31 8.97 6.25
CA ASP A 39 24.61 10.24 5.59
C ASP A 39 26.09 10.33 5.23
N ASN A 40 26.41 10.14 3.98
CA ASN A 40 27.73 10.48 3.45
C ASN A 40 27.95 12.01 3.41
N ASP A 41 26.87 12.80 3.54
CA ASP A 41 26.88 14.24 3.50
C ASP A 41 25.94 14.82 4.61
N LYS A 42 26.44 14.78 5.86
CA LYS A 42 25.71 15.25 7.05
C LYS A 42 25.14 16.67 6.91
N HIS A 43 25.75 17.50 6.08
CA HIS A 43 25.28 18.86 5.83
C HIS A 43 23.94 18.90 5.10
N VAL A 44 23.64 17.94 4.23
CA VAL A 44 22.37 17.89 3.50
C VAL A 44 21.23 17.54 4.43
N LEU A 45 21.35 16.45 5.20
CA LEU A 45 20.29 16.00 6.12
C LEU A 45 20.07 17.03 7.23
N GLN A 46 21.13 17.58 7.82
CA GLN A 46 21.00 18.64 8.81
C GLN A 46 20.35 19.90 8.19
N GLY A 47 20.68 20.21 6.94
CA GLY A 47 20.04 21.31 6.20
C GLY A 47 18.55 21.12 5.99
N LEU A 48 18.09 19.87 5.80
CA LEU A 48 16.65 19.54 5.71
C LEU A 48 15.93 19.71 7.06
N ILE A 49 16.54 19.29 8.17
CA ILE A 49 16.02 19.53 9.53
C ILE A 49 15.86 21.06 9.75
N ASN A 50 16.89 21.83 9.49
CA ASN A 50 16.85 23.29 9.68
C ASN A 50 15.76 23.97 8.82
N LYS A 51 15.54 23.48 7.58
CA LYS A 51 14.44 23.97 6.72
C LYS A 51 13.06 23.60 7.29
N ALA A 52 12.91 22.41 7.85
CA ALA A 52 11.67 22.00 8.48
C ALA A 52 11.39 22.83 9.74
N ASP A 53 12.40 23.06 10.60
CA ASP A 53 12.28 23.91 11.77
C ASP A 53 11.86 25.34 11.41
N LYS A 54 12.52 25.93 10.41
CA LYS A 54 12.14 27.24 9.90
C LYS A 54 10.69 27.27 9.42
N ARG A 55 10.29 26.24 8.66
CA ARG A 55 8.92 26.15 8.14
C ARG A 55 7.88 26.01 9.26
N ILE A 56 8.16 25.24 10.29
CA ILE A 56 7.30 25.09 11.47
C ILE A 56 7.13 26.46 12.16
N VAL A 57 8.20 27.22 12.32
CA VAL A 57 8.13 28.56 12.91
C VAL A 57 7.28 29.51 12.04
N GLU A 58 7.50 29.53 10.73
CA GLU A 58 6.75 30.35 9.78
C GLU A 58 5.22 30.07 9.84
N ILE A 59 4.83 28.78 10.02
CA ILE A 59 3.42 28.40 10.19
C ILE A 59 2.90 28.88 11.55
N LYS A 60 3.60 28.56 12.64
CA LYS A 60 3.17 28.91 14.00
C LYS A 60 3.04 30.40 14.24
N THR A 61 3.84 31.20 13.56
CA THR A 61 3.77 32.67 13.65
C THR A 61 2.73 33.30 12.71
N GLY A 62 2.17 32.51 11.80
CA GLY A 62 1.26 32.99 10.75
C GLY A 62 1.94 33.78 9.63
N ASP A 63 3.29 33.81 9.62
CA ASP A 63 4.07 34.52 8.58
C ASP A 63 3.85 33.86 7.22
N LYS A 64 3.86 32.52 7.19
CA LYS A 64 3.52 31.72 6.00
C LYS A 64 2.66 30.52 6.43
N PRO A 65 1.33 30.66 6.49
CA PRO A 65 0.44 29.53 6.80
C PRO A 65 0.53 28.43 5.74
N ALA A 66 -0.12 27.31 5.96
CA ALA A 66 -0.31 26.27 4.95
C ALA A 66 -1.02 26.84 3.72
N LEU A 67 -0.80 26.19 2.57
CA LEU A 67 -1.43 26.64 1.32
C LEU A 67 -2.95 26.45 1.41
N THR A 68 -3.67 27.51 1.09
CA THR A 68 -5.14 27.49 0.92
C THR A 68 -5.48 27.96 -0.49
N PRO A 69 -6.62 27.52 -1.04
CA PRO A 69 -7.11 28.06 -2.30
C PRO A 69 -7.39 29.56 -2.18
N ASP A 70 -7.18 30.31 -3.25
CA ASP A 70 -7.63 31.69 -3.30
C ASP A 70 -9.16 31.76 -3.14
N ALA A 71 -9.65 32.77 -2.42
CA ALA A 71 -11.09 32.95 -2.15
C ALA A 71 -11.95 33.00 -3.43
N ASN A 72 -11.35 33.42 -4.56
CA ASN A 72 -12.02 33.53 -5.86
C ASN A 72 -11.52 32.48 -6.86
N ALA A 73 -10.91 31.40 -6.39
CA ALA A 73 -10.42 30.32 -7.27
C ALA A 73 -11.58 29.77 -8.11
N LYS A 74 -11.36 29.67 -9.42
CA LYS A 74 -12.34 29.07 -10.33
C LYS A 74 -11.91 27.66 -10.66
N TYR A 75 -12.79 26.71 -10.32
CA TYR A 75 -12.57 25.29 -10.63
C TYR A 75 -13.40 24.89 -11.86
N TYR A 76 -12.86 24.00 -12.68
CA TYR A 76 -13.59 23.40 -13.79
C TYR A 76 -14.73 22.50 -13.27
N ALA A 77 -14.45 21.77 -12.22
CA ALA A 77 -15.41 20.91 -11.53
C ALA A 77 -15.02 20.75 -10.07
N GLU A 78 -16.02 20.51 -9.25
CA GLU A 78 -15.86 20.13 -7.85
C GLU A 78 -16.49 18.75 -7.65
N VAL A 79 -15.75 17.86 -6.98
CA VAL A 79 -16.24 16.52 -6.61
C VAL A 79 -16.20 16.42 -5.09
N VAL A 80 -17.38 16.31 -4.50
CA VAL A 80 -17.54 16.11 -3.06
C VAL A 80 -17.82 14.64 -2.80
N ILE A 81 -16.97 14.01 -1.98
CA ILE A 81 -17.14 12.61 -1.58
C ILE A 81 -17.46 12.63 -0.07
N ASP A 82 -18.70 12.29 0.25
CA ASP A 82 -19.12 12.10 1.63
C ASP A 82 -18.67 10.71 2.09
N LEU A 83 -17.71 10.67 3.01
CA LEU A 83 -17.14 9.41 3.49
C LEU A 83 -18.11 8.64 4.39
N ASP A 84 -19.11 9.31 4.98
CA ASP A 84 -20.10 8.66 5.85
C ASP A 84 -21.07 7.76 5.07
N ILE A 85 -21.21 7.98 3.76
CA ILE A 85 -22.03 7.13 2.89
C ILE A 85 -21.26 5.99 2.22
N VAL A 86 -19.94 5.89 2.42
CA VAL A 86 -19.14 4.79 1.89
C VAL A 86 -19.41 3.55 2.75
N ALA A 87 -20.33 2.71 2.30
CA ALA A 87 -20.86 1.58 3.08
C ALA A 87 -20.02 0.31 2.98
N GLU A 88 -19.18 0.17 1.96
CA GLU A 88 -18.40 -1.05 1.72
C GLU A 88 -17.08 -0.79 0.97
N PRO A 89 -16.10 -1.71 1.10
CA PRO A 89 -14.88 -1.63 0.33
C PRO A 89 -15.13 -1.77 -1.16
N MET A 90 -14.26 -1.13 -1.96
CA MET A 90 -14.29 -1.23 -3.41
C MET A 90 -13.13 -2.08 -3.92
N ILE A 91 -13.36 -2.79 -5.01
CA ILE A 91 -12.33 -3.51 -5.75
C ILE A 91 -12.24 -2.91 -7.14
N ALA A 92 -11.06 -2.42 -7.53
CA ALA A 92 -10.80 -2.08 -8.92
C ALA A 92 -10.35 -3.36 -9.64
N ASP A 93 -11.24 -3.84 -10.51
CA ASP A 93 -11.04 -5.04 -11.34
C ASP A 93 -10.77 -4.55 -12.78
N PRO A 94 -9.62 -4.84 -13.38
CA PRO A 94 -9.31 -4.40 -14.75
C PRO A 94 -10.20 -5.04 -15.81
N ASP A 95 -11.05 -6.01 -15.44
CA ASP A 95 -11.98 -6.72 -16.34
C ASP A 95 -11.29 -7.22 -17.62
N VAL A 96 -10.12 -7.84 -17.45
CA VAL A 96 -9.26 -8.26 -18.57
C VAL A 96 -9.91 -9.23 -19.54
N ASN A 97 -10.99 -9.91 -19.12
CA ASN A 97 -11.77 -10.85 -19.92
C ASN A 97 -12.94 -10.18 -20.66
N ASN A 98 -13.16 -8.86 -20.50
CA ASN A 98 -14.22 -8.17 -21.23
C ASN A 98 -13.97 -8.27 -22.74
N ALA A 99 -14.98 -8.67 -23.49
CA ALA A 99 -14.89 -8.81 -24.95
C ALA A 99 -14.59 -7.44 -25.62
N ASP A 100 -15.16 -6.36 -25.08
CA ASP A 100 -14.88 -5.00 -25.51
C ASP A 100 -13.63 -4.47 -24.82
N VAL A 101 -12.51 -4.46 -25.53
CA VAL A 101 -11.20 -4.02 -25.02
C VAL A 101 -11.23 -2.58 -24.51
N SER A 102 -12.09 -1.71 -25.07
CA SER A 102 -12.22 -0.32 -24.66
C SER A 102 -12.80 -0.16 -23.25
N LYS A 103 -13.48 -1.18 -22.74
CA LYS A 103 -14.06 -1.22 -21.40
C LYS A 103 -13.13 -1.79 -20.33
N ARG A 104 -11.98 -2.33 -20.71
CA ARG A 104 -10.97 -2.79 -19.78
C ARG A 104 -10.26 -1.61 -19.15
N TYR A 105 -9.88 -1.74 -17.87
CA TYR A 105 -9.12 -0.72 -17.12
C TYR A 105 -9.80 0.67 -17.05
N THR A 106 -11.12 0.73 -17.13
CA THR A 106 -11.91 1.97 -17.01
C THR A 106 -12.48 2.12 -15.58
N HIS A 107 -13.06 3.29 -15.28
CA HIS A 107 -13.79 3.51 -14.02
C HIS A 107 -14.99 2.58 -13.85
N ASP A 108 -15.58 2.08 -14.95
CA ASP A 108 -16.68 1.11 -14.93
C ASP A 108 -16.24 -0.27 -14.42
N THR A 109 -14.95 -0.50 -14.29
CA THR A 109 -14.39 -1.73 -13.72
C THR A 109 -14.22 -1.70 -12.19
N ILE A 110 -14.56 -0.59 -11.53
CA ILE A 110 -14.59 -0.51 -10.05
C ILE A 110 -15.92 -1.09 -9.57
N ARG A 111 -15.83 -2.08 -8.69
CA ARG A 111 -16.99 -2.81 -8.16
C ARG A 111 -16.99 -2.79 -6.63
N PRO A 112 -18.16 -2.68 -5.99
CA PRO A 112 -18.27 -2.88 -4.56
C PRO A 112 -17.98 -4.34 -4.19
N LEU A 113 -17.51 -4.58 -2.97
CA LEU A 113 -17.16 -5.93 -2.49
C LEU A 113 -18.34 -6.90 -2.61
N SER A 114 -19.55 -6.44 -2.32
CA SER A 114 -20.79 -7.21 -2.43
C SER A 114 -21.04 -7.77 -3.84
N PHE A 115 -20.54 -7.12 -4.89
CA PHE A 115 -20.65 -7.60 -6.28
C PHE A 115 -20.03 -8.98 -6.48
N TYR A 116 -18.95 -9.30 -5.76
CA TYR A 116 -18.26 -10.58 -5.90
C TYR A 116 -18.89 -11.70 -5.07
N GLY A 117 -19.65 -11.36 -4.03
CA GLY A 117 -20.33 -12.35 -3.17
C GLY A 117 -19.43 -13.46 -2.65
N GLY A 118 -18.16 -13.18 -2.45
CA GLY A 118 -17.20 -14.17 -1.99
C GLY A 118 -16.76 -15.22 -3.03
N THR A 119 -16.95 -14.98 -4.32
CA THR A 119 -16.74 -16.01 -5.36
C THR A 119 -15.46 -15.84 -6.18
N LYS A 120 -14.90 -14.62 -6.24
CA LYS A 120 -13.69 -14.38 -7.05
C LYS A 120 -12.49 -15.04 -6.38
N LYS A 121 -11.86 -15.99 -7.05
CA LYS A 121 -10.63 -16.67 -6.57
C LYS A 121 -9.49 -15.66 -6.45
N VAL A 122 -8.65 -15.82 -5.44
CA VAL A 122 -7.42 -15.06 -5.25
C VAL A 122 -6.27 -16.05 -5.07
N ASP A 123 -5.27 -15.94 -5.94
CA ASP A 123 -4.12 -16.84 -5.97
C ASP A 123 -2.91 -16.25 -5.21
N LEU A 124 -2.82 -14.92 -5.09
CA LEU A 124 -1.77 -14.21 -4.36
C LEU A 124 -2.27 -12.87 -3.85
N GLY A 125 -1.95 -12.53 -2.60
CA GLY A 125 -2.17 -11.21 -2.02
C GLY A 125 -0.87 -10.41 -1.91
N PHE A 126 -0.95 -9.10 -2.10
CA PHE A 126 0.17 -8.19 -1.92
C PHE A 126 -0.23 -6.95 -1.12
N VAL A 127 0.40 -6.75 0.03
CA VAL A 127 0.28 -5.53 0.83
C VAL A 127 1.62 -4.81 0.82
N GLY A 128 1.71 -3.70 0.11
CA GLY A 128 3.00 -3.03 -0.03
C GLY A 128 2.99 -1.85 -0.99
N SER A 129 4.16 -1.44 -1.37
CA SER A 129 4.46 -0.27 -2.21
C SER A 129 4.34 1.08 -1.49
N CYS A 130 4.57 2.18 -2.23
CA CYS A 130 4.44 3.55 -1.71
C CYS A 130 3.01 3.96 -1.35
N MET A 131 2.02 3.13 -1.64
CA MET A 131 0.60 3.37 -1.31
C MET A 131 0.23 2.88 0.09
N VAL A 132 1.09 2.11 0.73
CA VAL A 132 0.90 1.56 2.07
C VAL A 132 1.64 2.41 3.09
N HIS A 133 1.02 2.63 4.24
CA HIS A 133 1.56 3.39 5.35
C HIS A 133 1.81 2.49 6.58
N LYS A 134 2.44 3.04 7.62
CA LYS A 134 2.59 2.35 8.90
C LYS A 134 1.24 1.86 9.45
N GLY A 135 0.19 2.67 9.30
CA GLY A 135 -1.17 2.32 9.73
C GLY A 135 -1.69 1.03 9.09
N ASP A 136 -1.44 0.82 7.80
CA ASP A 136 -1.83 -0.43 7.10
C ASP A 136 -1.12 -1.66 7.67
N MET A 137 0.17 -1.53 8.01
CA MET A 137 0.93 -2.61 8.64
C MET A 137 0.39 -2.93 10.04
N LYS A 138 -0.03 -1.91 10.81
CA LYS A 138 -0.68 -2.10 12.12
C LYS A 138 -2.04 -2.76 11.99
N ILE A 139 -2.84 -2.35 11.00
CA ILE A 139 -4.11 -3.00 10.67
C ILE A 139 -3.88 -4.47 10.33
N LEU A 140 -2.92 -4.78 9.46
CA LEU A 140 -2.56 -6.16 9.14
C LEU A 140 -2.20 -6.96 10.39
N ALA A 141 -1.30 -6.44 11.24
CA ALA A 141 -0.90 -7.11 12.48
C ALA A 141 -2.10 -7.35 13.42
N GLN A 142 -2.99 -6.37 13.57
CA GLN A 142 -4.19 -6.50 14.39
C GLN A 142 -5.19 -7.52 13.81
N MET A 143 -5.37 -7.55 12.48
CA MET A 143 -6.22 -8.54 11.83
C MET A 143 -5.75 -9.97 12.09
N LEU A 144 -4.44 -10.22 11.95
CA LEU A 144 -3.87 -11.55 12.19
C LEU A 144 -4.09 -12.00 13.65
N LYS A 145 -3.92 -11.09 14.62
CA LYS A 145 -4.27 -11.37 16.04
C LYS A 145 -5.75 -11.71 16.21
N ASN A 146 -6.63 -10.95 15.58
CA ASN A 146 -8.08 -11.18 15.69
C ASN A 146 -8.48 -12.51 15.07
N ILE A 147 -7.94 -12.86 13.91
CA ILE A 147 -8.18 -14.14 13.24
C ILE A 147 -7.70 -15.30 14.11
N GLU A 148 -6.50 -15.19 14.71
CA GLU A 148 -6.01 -16.21 15.64
C GLU A 148 -6.91 -16.35 16.88
N ALA A 149 -7.35 -15.22 17.44
CA ALA A 149 -8.23 -15.24 18.62
C ALA A 149 -9.59 -15.89 18.33
N GLN A 150 -10.12 -15.71 17.14
CA GLN A 150 -11.40 -16.30 16.72
C GLN A 150 -11.29 -17.77 16.30
N ASN A 151 -10.22 -18.14 15.60
CA ASN A 151 -10.09 -19.43 14.93
C ASN A 151 -9.04 -20.36 15.57
N GLY A 152 -8.32 -19.87 16.60
CA GLY A 152 -7.22 -20.61 17.25
C GLY A 152 -5.92 -20.63 16.45
N LYS A 153 -5.94 -20.26 15.17
CA LYS A 153 -4.77 -20.21 14.25
C LYS A 153 -5.01 -19.27 13.09
N VAL A 154 -3.93 -18.90 12.43
CA VAL A 154 -3.96 -18.19 11.13
C VAL A 154 -3.52 -19.19 10.05
N GLU A 155 -4.38 -19.44 9.08
CA GLU A 155 -4.08 -20.27 7.92
C GLU A 155 -4.30 -19.49 6.64
N PHE A 156 -3.29 -19.47 5.78
CA PHE A 156 -3.38 -18.85 4.45
C PHE A 156 -3.81 -19.89 3.41
N LYS A 157 -4.83 -19.59 2.62
CA LYS A 157 -5.22 -20.39 1.46
C LYS A 157 -4.57 -19.89 0.16
N ALA A 158 -4.08 -18.65 0.18
CA ALA A 158 -3.22 -18.09 -0.84
C ALA A 158 -2.03 -17.37 -0.16
N PRO A 159 -0.86 -17.27 -0.77
CA PRO A 159 0.27 -16.55 -0.21
C PRO A 159 -0.06 -15.07 -0.03
N LEU A 160 0.47 -14.46 1.04
CA LEU A 160 0.41 -13.03 1.31
C LEU A 160 1.84 -12.46 1.33
N VAL A 161 2.17 -11.63 0.36
CA VAL A 161 3.44 -10.91 0.29
C VAL A 161 3.27 -9.53 0.90
N VAL A 162 4.11 -9.18 1.87
CA VAL A 162 4.08 -7.91 2.58
C VAL A 162 5.41 -7.20 2.39
N ALA A 163 5.38 -6.03 1.75
CA ALA A 163 6.56 -5.21 1.52
C ALA A 163 6.34 -3.80 2.09
N PRO A 164 6.88 -3.49 3.28
CA PRO A 164 6.81 -2.15 3.85
C PRO A 164 7.41 -1.11 2.89
N PRO A 165 6.92 0.14 2.87
CA PRO A 165 7.42 1.13 1.91
C PRO A 165 8.88 1.53 2.16
N THR A 166 9.33 1.58 3.43
CA THR A 166 10.67 2.02 3.81
C THR A 166 11.19 1.29 5.03
N TYR A 167 12.52 1.24 5.20
CA TYR A 167 13.16 0.72 6.42
C TYR A 167 12.77 1.50 7.68
N ASN A 168 12.56 2.81 7.59
CA ASN A 168 12.12 3.61 8.73
C ASN A 168 10.79 3.11 9.29
N ILE A 169 9.84 2.71 8.42
CA ILE A 169 8.58 2.12 8.88
C ILE A 169 8.82 0.78 9.57
N VAL A 170 9.72 -0.05 9.05
CA VAL A 170 10.09 -1.32 9.72
C VAL A 170 10.67 -1.05 11.11
N ASP A 171 11.56 -0.06 11.24
CA ASP A 171 12.16 0.31 12.53
C ASP A 171 11.11 0.83 13.52
N GLU A 172 10.17 1.66 13.05
CA GLU A 172 9.05 2.15 13.87
C GLU A 172 8.15 0.98 14.32
N LEU A 173 7.81 0.05 13.43
CA LEU A 173 7.02 -1.14 13.76
C LEU A 173 7.76 -2.07 14.73
N LYS A 174 9.08 -2.19 14.63
CA LYS A 174 9.91 -2.94 15.58
C LYS A 174 9.87 -2.28 16.96
N ALA A 175 10.01 -0.97 17.03
CA ALA A 175 9.97 -0.22 18.28
C ALA A 175 8.60 -0.30 18.97
N GLU A 176 7.51 -0.36 18.20
CA GLU A 176 6.12 -0.46 18.69
C GLU A 176 5.67 -1.92 18.95
N GLY A 177 6.46 -2.91 18.56
CA GLY A 177 6.17 -4.34 18.73
C GLY A 177 5.29 -4.97 17.64
N ASP A 178 4.77 -4.19 16.69
CA ASP A 178 3.90 -4.70 15.62
C ASP A 178 4.67 -5.57 14.62
N TRP A 179 5.96 -5.28 14.40
CA TRP A 179 6.80 -6.12 13.54
C TRP A 179 6.93 -7.54 14.07
N ALA A 180 7.12 -7.71 15.39
CA ALA A 180 7.18 -9.04 16.02
C ALA A 180 5.88 -9.83 15.85
N VAL A 181 4.73 -9.15 15.77
CA VAL A 181 3.45 -9.80 15.45
C VAL A 181 3.45 -10.32 14.02
N LEU A 182 3.91 -9.51 13.06
CA LEU A 182 4.00 -9.95 11.66
C LEU A 182 4.97 -11.12 11.52
N GLN A 183 6.11 -11.08 12.19
CA GLN A 183 7.10 -12.18 12.22
C GLN A 183 6.50 -13.48 12.78
N LYS A 184 5.68 -13.40 13.83
CA LYS A 184 5.01 -14.58 14.41
C LYS A 184 4.21 -15.39 13.37
N TYR A 185 3.57 -14.71 12.42
CA TYR A 185 2.72 -15.35 11.41
C TYR A 185 3.44 -15.54 10.07
N SER A 186 4.68 -15.04 9.94
CA SER A 186 5.45 -15.16 8.72
C SER A 186 6.18 -16.51 8.66
N GLY A 187 6.11 -17.16 7.51
CA GLY A 187 6.97 -18.29 7.19
C GLY A 187 8.29 -17.87 6.52
N PHE A 188 8.42 -16.59 6.19
CA PHE A 188 9.60 -16.03 5.55
C PHE A 188 9.82 -14.57 5.98
N GLU A 189 11.05 -14.21 6.28
CA GLU A 189 11.49 -12.82 6.47
C GLU A 189 12.71 -12.57 5.58
N PHE A 190 12.75 -11.39 4.97
CA PHE A 190 13.87 -11.00 4.12
C PHE A 190 15.19 -10.92 4.90
N ASP A 191 16.27 -11.29 4.23
CA ASP A 191 17.64 -11.08 4.69
C ASP A 191 18.27 -9.93 3.89
N ASP A 192 18.69 -8.88 4.58
CA ASP A 192 19.33 -7.72 3.95
C ASP A 192 20.66 -8.07 3.27
N ASN A 193 21.31 -9.16 3.69
CA ASN A 193 22.56 -9.65 3.13
C ASN A 193 22.34 -10.58 1.93
N ALA A 194 21.11 -11.02 1.67
CA ALA A 194 20.82 -11.88 0.53
C ALA A 194 21.03 -11.15 -0.80
N PRO A 195 21.48 -11.86 -1.85
CA PRO A 195 21.63 -11.28 -3.18
C PRO A 195 20.35 -10.61 -3.66
N LYS A 196 20.47 -9.36 -4.14
CA LYS A 196 19.35 -8.61 -4.71
C LYS A 196 19.12 -9.05 -6.16
N GLY A 197 17.84 -9.06 -6.59
CA GLY A 197 17.51 -9.14 -8.02
C GLY A 197 17.12 -10.52 -8.55
N VAL A 198 16.89 -11.51 -7.69
CA VAL A 198 16.25 -12.76 -8.10
C VAL A 198 14.77 -12.67 -7.80
N ALA A 199 13.93 -12.58 -8.83
CA ALA A 199 12.49 -12.63 -8.66
C ALA A 199 12.09 -14.00 -8.10
N ARG A 200 11.36 -14.00 -6.99
CA ARG A 200 10.80 -15.23 -6.43
C ARG A 200 9.59 -15.64 -7.25
N THR A 201 9.50 -16.91 -7.58
CA THR A 201 8.36 -17.55 -8.20
C THR A 201 7.99 -18.78 -7.39
N GLY A 202 6.68 -19.12 -7.32
CA GLY A 202 6.24 -20.31 -6.63
C GLY A 202 6.14 -20.11 -5.11
N TYR A 203 5.18 -19.28 -4.71
CA TYR A 203 4.91 -19.02 -3.30
C TYR A 203 4.14 -20.17 -2.66
N GLU A 204 4.57 -20.56 -1.46
CA GLU A 204 3.78 -21.39 -0.57
C GLU A 204 2.67 -20.57 0.11
N LYS A 205 1.66 -21.24 0.65
CA LYS A 205 0.51 -20.59 1.31
C LYS A 205 0.89 -20.09 2.72
N MET A 206 1.62 -18.99 2.77
CA MET A 206 2.09 -18.36 4.00
C MET A 206 2.21 -16.85 3.83
N LEU A 207 2.52 -16.16 4.90
CA LEU A 207 2.91 -14.75 4.86
C LEU A 207 4.41 -14.63 4.59
N TYR A 208 4.78 -13.75 3.67
CA TYR A 208 6.15 -13.38 3.34
C TYR A 208 6.41 -11.95 3.75
N LEU A 209 7.36 -11.71 4.65
CA LEU A 209 7.85 -10.37 4.95
C LEU A 209 9.00 -10.07 4.00
N GLU A 210 8.74 -9.25 3.00
CA GLU A 210 9.70 -8.89 1.98
C GLU A 210 10.45 -7.60 2.29
N ARG A 211 11.58 -7.41 1.62
CA ARG A 211 12.41 -6.22 1.75
C ARG A 211 11.59 -4.95 1.47
N PRO A 212 11.77 -3.87 2.27
CA PRO A 212 11.11 -2.61 2.01
C PRO A 212 11.33 -2.10 0.60
N GLY A 213 10.24 -1.64 -0.05
CA GLY A 213 10.26 -1.11 -1.40
C GLY A 213 9.03 -1.44 -2.24
N CYS A 214 9.19 -1.32 -3.55
CA CYS A 214 8.07 -1.52 -4.49
C CYS A 214 7.75 -2.99 -4.78
N ASN A 215 8.75 -3.86 -4.75
CA ASN A 215 8.63 -5.32 -4.94
C ASN A 215 7.66 -5.72 -6.08
N LEU A 216 6.58 -6.44 -5.75
CA LEU A 216 5.60 -6.91 -6.72
C LEU A 216 4.99 -5.76 -7.55
N CYS A 217 4.80 -4.57 -6.96
CA CYS A 217 4.27 -3.40 -7.67
C CYS A 217 5.10 -3.01 -8.90
N MET A 218 6.41 -3.23 -8.86
CA MET A 218 7.31 -3.00 -10.00
C MET A 218 7.38 -4.21 -10.94
N GLY A 219 6.98 -5.39 -10.48
CA GLY A 219 7.07 -6.64 -11.25
C GLY A 219 8.51 -7.07 -11.57
N ASN A 220 9.49 -6.61 -10.80
CA ASN A 220 10.90 -6.86 -11.04
C ASN A 220 11.62 -7.63 -9.93
N GLN A 221 11.07 -7.66 -8.72
CA GLN A 221 11.61 -8.41 -7.59
C GLN A 221 10.76 -9.65 -7.31
N GLU A 222 9.46 -9.51 -7.46
CA GLU A 222 8.46 -10.51 -7.21
C GLU A 222 7.48 -10.56 -8.40
N LYS A 223 7.03 -11.74 -8.76
CA LYS A 223 5.98 -11.97 -9.75
C LYS A 223 5.07 -13.09 -9.32
N ALA A 224 3.79 -12.94 -9.59
CA ALA A 224 2.84 -14.05 -9.47
C ALA A 224 3.06 -15.09 -10.58
N ALA A 225 2.55 -16.28 -10.40
CA ALA A 225 2.56 -17.30 -11.45
C ALA A 225 1.66 -16.85 -12.62
N LYS A 226 1.96 -17.36 -13.82
CA LYS A 226 1.18 -17.00 -15.02
C LYS A 226 -0.27 -17.41 -14.86
N GLY A 227 -1.17 -16.49 -15.23
CA GLY A 227 -2.61 -16.71 -15.13
C GLY A 227 -3.20 -16.61 -13.72
N ASP A 228 -2.40 -16.22 -12.71
CA ASP A 228 -2.92 -15.98 -11.36
C ASP A 228 -3.86 -14.78 -11.29
N THR A 229 -4.71 -14.77 -10.26
CA THR A 229 -5.47 -13.61 -9.83
C THR A 229 -4.79 -13.03 -8.59
N VAL A 230 -4.22 -11.84 -8.73
CA VAL A 230 -3.52 -11.11 -7.67
C VAL A 230 -4.45 -10.07 -7.06
N MET A 231 -4.58 -10.05 -5.73
CA MET A 231 -5.25 -8.97 -4.99
C MET A 231 -4.19 -8.11 -4.31
N ALA A 232 -4.16 -6.80 -4.56
CA ALA A 232 -3.08 -5.95 -4.08
C ALA A 232 -3.56 -4.58 -3.61
N THR A 233 -2.77 -3.94 -2.75
CA THR A 233 -2.91 -2.53 -2.37
C THR A 233 -2.24 -1.59 -3.36
N SER A 234 -1.55 -2.11 -4.36
CA SER A 234 -0.80 -1.33 -5.36
C SER A 234 -1.70 -0.77 -6.43
N THR A 235 -1.50 0.49 -6.79
CA THR A 235 -2.25 1.19 -7.86
C THR A 235 -1.69 0.96 -9.26
N ARG A 236 -0.54 0.29 -9.41
CA ARG A 236 0.13 0.07 -10.69
C ARG A 236 -0.04 -1.35 -11.20
N LEU A 237 -1.28 -1.77 -11.35
CA LEU A 237 -1.66 -3.12 -11.73
C LEU A 237 -1.96 -3.23 -13.23
N PHE A 238 -1.02 -2.81 -14.07
CA PHE A 238 -1.13 -2.97 -15.53
C PHE A 238 -1.02 -4.45 -15.93
N GLN A 239 -1.74 -4.83 -17.00
CA GLN A 239 -1.66 -6.17 -17.55
C GLN A 239 -0.20 -6.58 -17.83
N GLY A 240 0.16 -7.80 -17.48
CA GLY A 240 1.50 -8.35 -17.68
C GLY A 240 2.59 -7.81 -16.75
N ARG A 241 2.26 -6.85 -15.86
CA ARG A 241 3.26 -6.26 -14.95
C ARG A 241 3.58 -7.13 -13.74
N VAL A 242 2.57 -7.52 -12.98
CA VAL A 242 2.72 -8.33 -11.76
C VAL A 242 2.39 -9.80 -12.01
N VAL A 243 1.61 -10.07 -13.04
CA VAL A 243 1.19 -11.40 -13.46
C VAL A 243 1.14 -11.44 -14.99
N GLU A 244 1.69 -12.51 -15.57
CA GLU A 244 1.65 -12.75 -17.01
C GLU A 244 0.45 -13.61 -17.38
N ASP A 245 0.00 -13.48 -18.65
CA ASP A 245 -1.02 -14.36 -19.22
C ASP A 245 -0.43 -15.76 -19.48
N THR A 246 -1.29 -16.77 -19.47
CA THR A 246 -1.07 -18.05 -20.15
C THR A 246 -1.80 -18.04 -21.49
N ASP A 247 -1.60 -19.08 -22.31
CA ASP A 247 -2.34 -19.26 -23.56
C ASP A 247 -3.85 -19.43 -23.31
N GLU A 248 -4.21 -19.99 -22.15
CA GLU A 248 -5.59 -20.33 -21.79
C GLU A 248 -6.25 -19.31 -20.86
N LYS A 249 -5.47 -18.63 -20.02
CA LYS A 249 -5.99 -17.76 -18.96
C LYS A 249 -5.24 -16.43 -18.90
N LYS A 250 -5.99 -15.34 -18.79
CA LYS A 250 -5.46 -14.00 -18.50
C LYS A 250 -5.06 -13.90 -17.04
N GLY A 251 -3.88 -13.31 -16.81
CA GLY A 251 -3.48 -12.88 -15.47
C GLY A 251 -4.28 -11.65 -15.04
N GLU A 252 -4.77 -11.65 -13.82
CA GLU A 252 -5.60 -10.56 -13.29
C GLU A 252 -4.94 -9.90 -12.08
N SER A 253 -5.04 -8.56 -12.01
CA SER A 253 -4.52 -7.78 -10.89
C SER A 253 -5.63 -6.88 -10.36
N LEU A 254 -6.12 -7.19 -9.17
CA LEU A 254 -7.20 -6.48 -8.49
C LEU A 254 -6.63 -5.52 -7.46
N LEU A 255 -7.16 -4.30 -7.37
CA LEU A 255 -6.78 -3.33 -6.36
C LEU A 255 -7.86 -3.23 -5.28
N SER A 256 -7.48 -3.34 -4.02
CA SER A 256 -8.37 -3.10 -2.89
C SER A 256 -7.61 -2.63 -1.65
N SER A 257 -8.34 -2.40 -0.55
CA SER A 257 -7.78 -2.02 0.74
C SER A 257 -7.05 -3.18 1.43
N THR A 258 -6.14 -2.85 2.35
CA THR A 258 -5.37 -3.83 3.13
C THR A 258 -6.26 -4.90 3.78
N PRO A 259 -7.38 -4.59 4.45
CA PRO A 259 -8.25 -5.63 5.02
C PRO A 259 -8.78 -6.63 3.98
N VAL A 260 -9.24 -6.15 2.85
CA VAL A 260 -9.76 -7.03 1.78
C VAL A 260 -8.67 -7.93 1.22
N VAL A 261 -7.45 -7.41 1.00
CA VAL A 261 -6.31 -8.21 0.53
C VAL A 261 -5.99 -9.32 1.53
N VAL A 262 -5.89 -8.99 2.82
CA VAL A 262 -5.55 -9.96 3.87
C VAL A 262 -6.60 -11.06 3.97
N LEU A 263 -7.89 -10.69 4.08
CA LEU A 263 -8.98 -11.68 4.14
C LEU A 263 -9.02 -12.53 2.88
N SER A 264 -8.77 -11.93 1.71
CA SER A 264 -8.74 -12.70 0.46
C SER A 264 -7.68 -13.80 0.46
N THR A 265 -6.53 -13.58 1.09
CA THR A 265 -5.48 -14.61 1.19
C THR A 265 -5.81 -15.69 2.23
N ILE A 266 -6.46 -15.32 3.33
CA ILE A 266 -6.95 -16.26 4.34
C ILE A 266 -8.03 -17.17 3.72
N LEU A 267 -8.93 -16.62 2.91
CA LEU A 267 -10.05 -17.35 2.31
C LEU A 267 -9.71 -18.01 0.98
N GLY A 268 -8.64 -17.57 0.27
CA GLY A 268 -8.31 -17.97 -1.10
C GLY A 268 -9.29 -17.41 -2.14
N ARG A 269 -10.10 -16.44 -1.74
CA ARG A 269 -11.13 -15.77 -2.55
C ARG A 269 -11.45 -14.39 -1.97
N THR A 270 -12.19 -13.57 -2.70
CA THR A 270 -12.74 -12.34 -2.14
C THR A 270 -13.61 -12.66 -0.91
N PRO A 271 -13.57 -11.84 0.16
CA PRO A 271 -14.50 -12.01 1.28
C PRO A 271 -15.92 -11.58 0.90
N THR A 272 -16.88 -11.98 1.71
CA THR A 272 -18.23 -11.39 1.74
C THR A 272 -18.23 -10.16 2.67
N MET A 273 -19.33 -9.42 2.70
CA MET A 273 -19.49 -8.29 3.64
C MET A 273 -19.66 -8.72 5.11
N GLU A 274 -19.98 -9.98 5.34
CA GLU A 274 -20.22 -10.55 6.68
C GLU A 274 -18.92 -11.12 7.30
N GLU A 275 -17.93 -11.44 6.48
CA GLU A 275 -16.61 -11.92 6.87
C GLU A 275 -15.66 -10.76 7.20
#